data_ff1fb5c729a0b2cdc901310210681677
#
_entry.id   ff1fb5c729a0b2cdc901310210681677
#
_cell.length_a   1.000
_cell.length_b   1.000
_cell.length_c   1.000
_cell.angle_alpha   90.00
_cell.angle_beta   90.00
_cell.angle_gamma   90.00
#
_symmetry.space_group_name_H-M   'P 1'
#
loop_
_entity.id
_entity.type
_entity.pdbx_description
1 polymer ?
#
loop_
_entity_poly.entity_id
_entity_poly.type
_entity_poly.pdbx_seq_one_letter_code
_entity_poly.pdbx_strand_id
1 'polypeptide(L)'
;MNVKLVSVTPDAEKMMAYVARVSNPNNQDNEKFAGLLKYCIKHGHWSVFEQAFMTLEINTTRGLAAQILRHRSFTFQEFSQRYADTNLLSEEIPLPKLRRQDTKNRQNSTDDIDPYIIQKYEILMEEHFKASMDLYNKMLDDGIAKECARFVLPLSTPTRVYMTGSCRSWVHYIHLRSAHGTQKEHMDVANECKTVFTQQFPTVAEALEWK
;
A
#
# COMPACT_ATOMS: atom_id res chain seq x y z
N MET A 1 5.38 -4.00 -8.55
CA MET A 1 5.07 -3.32 -7.28
C MET A 1 5.96 -3.88 -6.20
N ASN A 2 6.32 -3.11 -5.17
CA ASN A 2 7.26 -3.53 -4.14
C ASN A 2 6.96 -2.75 -2.85
N VAL A 3 6.98 -3.44 -1.71
CA VAL A 3 6.79 -2.86 -0.38
C VAL A 3 8.04 -3.13 0.48
N LYS A 4 8.54 -2.09 1.16
CA LYS A 4 9.72 -2.20 2.03
C LYS A 4 9.45 -1.57 3.39
N LEU A 5 9.98 -2.20 4.45
CA LEU A 5 10.01 -1.58 5.78
C LEU A 5 10.95 -0.36 5.77
N VAL A 6 10.45 0.76 6.28
CA VAL A 6 11.26 1.97 6.53
C VAL A 6 11.57 2.10 8.02
N SER A 7 10.54 1.97 8.86
CA SER A 7 10.69 2.02 10.31
C SER A 7 9.56 1.30 11.02
N VAL A 8 9.83 0.86 12.23
CA VAL A 8 8.84 0.32 13.17
C VAL A 8 9.22 0.76 14.57
N THR A 9 8.26 0.93 15.44
CA THR A 9 8.50 1.20 16.87
C THR A 9 9.39 0.09 17.46
N PRO A 10 10.53 0.42 18.11
CA PRO A 10 11.39 -0.58 18.74
C PRO A 10 10.62 -1.42 19.77
N ASP A 11 10.86 -2.73 19.78
CA ASP A 11 10.19 -3.69 20.68
C ASP A 11 8.66 -3.52 20.72
N ALA A 12 8.06 -3.24 19.57
CA ALA A 12 6.68 -2.76 19.43
C ALA A 12 5.66 -3.59 20.22
N GLU A 13 5.72 -4.93 20.16
CA GLU A 13 4.76 -5.80 20.85
C GLU A 13 4.98 -5.78 22.38
N LYS A 14 6.22 -5.73 22.83
CA LYS A 14 6.54 -5.57 24.26
C LYS A 14 6.06 -4.20 24.76
N MET A 15 6.30 -3.15 23.99
CA MET A 15 5.88 -1.79 24.32
C MET A 15 4.34 -1.68 24.38
N MET A 16 3.61 -2.24 23.42
CA MET A 16 2.15 -2.28 23.47
C MET A 16 1.63 -2.99 24.72
N ALA A 17 2.24 -4.11 25.09
CA ALA A 17 1.86 -4.84 26.30
C ALA A 17 2.20 -4.09 27.60
N TYR A 18 3.34 -3.39 27.63
CA TYR A 18 3.71 -2.50 28.73
C TYR A 18 2.63 -1.41 28.93
N VAL A 19 2.26 -0.73 27.87
CA VAL A 19 1.22 0.31 27.91
C VAL A 19 -0.15 -0.28 28.30
N ALA A 20 -0.50 -1.47 27.80
CA ALA A 20 -1.75 -2.13 28.17
C ALA A 20 -1.88 -2.40 29.69
N ARG A 21 -0.75 -2.50 30.39
CA ARG A 21 -0.69 -2.76 31.83
C ARG A 21 -0.61 -1.48 32.67
N VAL A 22 -0.90 -0.32 32.12
CA VAL A 22 -0.84 0.97 32.84
C VAL A 22 -1.57 0.98 34.18
N SER A 23 -2.66 0.24 34.28
CA SER A 23 -3.44 0.09 35.53
C SER A 23 -2.94 -1.04 36.47
N ASN A 24 -1.84 -1.69 36.10
CA ASN A 24 -1.17 -2.73 36.92
C ASN A 24 0.34 -2.54 36.91
N PRO A 25 0.86 -1.48 37.58
CA PRO A 25 2.28 -1.07 37.50
C PRO A 25 3.24 -2.19 37.89
N ASN A 26 2.90 -3.02 38.89
CA ASN A 26 3.75 -4.12 39.35
C ASN A 26 3.95 -5.23 38.30
N ASN A 27 3.17 -5.21 37.22
CA ASN A 27 3.22 -6.22 36.14
C ASN A 27 3.61 -5.60 34.77
N GLN A 28 3.91 -4.30 34.71
CA GLN A 28 4.20 -3.62 33.45
C GLN A 28 5.40 -4.23 32.72
N ASP A 29 6.47 -4.55 33.43
CA ASP A 29 7.71 -5.09 32.88
C ASP A 29 7.68 -6.61 32.62
N ASN A 30 6.53 -7.24 32.77
CA ASN A 30 6.40 -8.68 32.53
C ASN A 30 6.63 -9.02 31.05
N GLU A 31 7.68 -9.79 30.77
CA GLU A 31 8.07 -10.21 29.43
C GLU A 31 7.11 -11.23 28.78
N LYS A 32 6.22 -11.86 29.57
CA LYS A 32 5.17 -12.76 29.06
C LYS A 32 3.99 -11.96 28.57
N PHE A 33 4.08 -11.39 27.38
CA PHE A 33 3.07 -10.47 26.84
C PHE A 33 2.17 -11.08 25.74
N ALA A 34 2.58 -12.17 25.07
CA ALA A 34 1.85 -12.71 23.94
C ALA A 34 0.35 -13.03 24.28
N GLY A 35 0.12 -13.65 25.45
CA GLY A 35 -1.25 -13.95 25.91
C GLY A 35 -2.10 -12.70 26.13
N LEU A 36 -1.51 -11.59 26.59
CA LEU A 36 -2.21 -10.32 26.78
C LEU A 36 -2.64 -9.71 25.42
N LEU A 37 -1.73 -9.66 24.45
CA LEU A 37 -2.04 -9.11 23.13
C LEU A 37 -3.12 -9.95 22.42
N LYS A 38 -3.02 -11.28 22.48
CA LYS A 38 -4.06 -12.19 21.96
C LYS A 38 -5.41 -11.95 22.65
N TYR A 39 -5.44 -11.77 23.97
CA TYR A 39 -6.65 -11.43 24.71
C TYR A 39 -7.25 -10.11 24.25
N CYS A 40 -6.42 -9.06 24.10
CA CYS A 40 -6.87 -7.74 23.64
C CYS A 40 -7.52 -7.82 22.23
N ILE A 41 -6.91 -8.54 21.31
CA ILE A 41 -7.47 -8.74 19.95
C ILE A 41 -8.82 -9.48 20.05
N LYS A 42 -8.86 -10.60 20.77
CA LYS A 42 -10.07 -11.42 20.92
C LYS A 42 -11.25 -10.64 21.49
N HIS A 43 -11.00 -9.69 22.40
CA HIS A 43 -12.02 -8.90 23.07
C HIS A 43 -12.21 -7.49 22.50
N GLY A 44 -11.55 -7.18 21.36
CA GLY A 44 -11.72 -5.89 20.69
C GLY A 44 -11.11 -4.69 21.43
N HIS A 45 -10.11 -4.89 22.28
CA HIS A 45 -9.42 -3.83 23.00
C HIS A 45 -8.36 -3.20 22.11
N TRP A 46 -8.79 -2.46 21.09
CA TRP A 46 -7.94 -1.97 20.00
C TRP A 46 -7.05 -0.78 20.37
N SER A 47 -7.35 -0.02 21.42
CA SER A 47 -6.58 1.18 21.81
C SER A 47 -5.09 0.89 22.10
N VAL A 48 -4.78 -0.30 22.59
CA VAL A 48 -3.43 -0.78 22.85
C VAL A 48 -2.59 -0.78 21.57
N PHE A 49 -3.19 -1.18 20.45
CA PHE A 49 -2.53 -1.30 19.15
C PHE A 49 -2.37 0.04 18.41
N GLU A 50 -2.80 1.14 19.01
CA GLU A 50 -2.52 2.49 18.52
C GLU A 50 -1.20 3.07 19.06
N GLN A 51 -0.53 2.37 19.96
CA GLN A 51 0.68 2.85 20.63
C GLN A 51 1.98 2.49 19.88
N ALA A 52 1.93 1.57 18.91
CA ALA A 52 3.06 1.21 18.06
C ALA A 52 2.78 1.57 16.60
N PHE A 53 3.81 2.02 15.89
CA PHE A 53 3.72 2.52 14.52
C PHE A 53 4.66 1.77 13.59
N MET A 54 4.27 1.69 12.32
CA MET A 54 5.11 1.18 11.25
C MET A 54 4.99 2.09 10.02
N THR A 55 6.13 2.33 9.37
CA THR A 55 6.22 3.07 8.11
C THR A 55 6.70 2.14 7.00
N LEU A 56 5.95 2.08 5.92
CA LEU A 56 6.32 1.34 4.72
C LEU A 56 6.57 2.28 3.54
N GLU A 57 7.55 1.94 2.71
CA GLU A 57 7.72 2.45 1.35
C GLU A 57 6.94 1.55 0.41
N ILE A 58 6.05 2.12 -0.39
CA ILE A 58 5.21 1.42 -1.37
C ILE A 58 5.52 1.99 -2.75
N ASN A 59 6.14 1.20 -3.62
CA ASN A 59 6.34 1.53 -5.02
C ASN A 59 5.17 0.98 -5.83
N THR A 60 4.40 1.88 -6.44
CA THR A 60 3.12 1.57 -7.11
C THR A 60 2.87 2.53 -8.28
N THR A 61 1.62 2.66 -8.72
CA THR A 61 1.21 3.59 -9.77
C THR A 61 0.34 4.72 -9.20
N ARG A 62 0.25 5.84 -9.95
CA ARG A 62 -0.60 6.99 -9.59
C ARG A 62 -2.05 6.59 -9.37
N GLY A 63 -2.58 5.68 -10.18
CA GLY A 63 -3.95 5.19 -10.07
C GLY A 63 -4.21 4.44 -8.77
N LEU A 64 -3.24 3.63 -8.29
CA LEU A 64 -3.36 2.92 -7.01
C LEU A 64 -3.07 3.83 -5.82
N ALA A 65 -2.08 4.72 -5.93
CA ALA A 65 -1.79 5.70 -4.89
C ALA A 65 -3.03 6.53 -4.54
N ALA A 66 -3.81 6.96 -5.54
CA ALA A 66 -5.07 7.67 -5.32
C ALA A 66 -6.08 6.89 -4.45
N GLN A 67 -6.07 5.54 -4.50
CA GLN A 67 -6.90 4.70 -3.63
C GLN A 67 -6.29 4.54 -2.24
N ILE A 68 -4.96 4.37 -2.15
CA ILE A 68 -4.21 4.21 -0.89
C ILE A 68 -4.36 5.46 -0.02
N LEU A 69 -4.20 6.66 -0.61
CA LEU A 69 -4.29 7.94 0.08
C LEU A 69 -5.67 8.23 0.69
N ARG A 70 -6.70 7.47 0.38
CA ARG A 70 -8.03 7.60 1.00
C ARG A 70 -8.13 7.01 2.41
N HIS A 71 -7.13 6.26 2.87
CA HIS A 71 -7.07 5.69 4.22
C HIS A 71 -6.68 6.73 5.26
N ARG A 72 -7.68 7.41 5.84
CA ARG A 72 -7.50 8.58 6.73
C ARG A 72 -6.81 8.30 8.06
N SER A 73 -6.70 7.03 8.46
CA SER A 73 -5.98 6.63 9.69
C SER A 73 -4.46 6.53 9.50
N PHE A 74 -3.95 6.97 8.35
CA PHE A 74 -2.53 7.00 8.02
C PHE A 74 -2.07 8.40 7.66
N THR A 75 -0.77 8.61 7.76
CA THR A 75 -0.08 9.77 7.20
C THR A 75 0.75 9.32 5.99
N PHE A 76 0.90 10.22 5.03
CA PHE A 76 1.51 9.89 3.74
C PHE A 76 2.52 10.95 3.31
N GLN A 77 3.56 10.47 2.62
CA GLN A 77 4.44 11.29 1.80
C GLN A 77 4.55 10.63 0.43
N GLU A 78 4.12 11.31 -0.62
CA GLU A 78 4.16 10.77 -1.97
C GLU A 78 5.19 11.51 -2.82
N PHE A 79 5.82 10.80 -3.77
CA PHE A 79 6.70 11.37 -4.78
C PHE A 79 5.98 12.50 -5.53
N SER A 80 6.56 13.69 -5.47
CA SER A 80 5.93 14.90 -6.04
C SER A 80 6.35 15.13 -7.49
N GLN A 81 5.45 14.85 -8.42
CA GLN A 81 5.62 15.17 -9.85
C GLN A 81 5.57 16.69 -10.15
N ARG A 82 5.32 17.56 -9.18
CA ARG A 82 5.50 19.01 -9.31
C ARG A 82 6.95 19.41 -9.12
N TYR A 83 7.66 18.71 -8.25
CA TYR A 83 9.03 18.99 -7.85
C TYR A 83 10.04 18.19 -8.64
N ALA A 84 9.82 16.90 -8.78
CA ALA A 84 10.75 15.94 -9.34
C ALA A 84 10.30 15.41 -10.70
N ASP A 85 11.26 15.08 -11.55
CA ASP A 85 11.04 14.41 -12.82
C ASP A 85 10.60 12.96 -12.59
N THR A 86 9.54 12.52 -13.28
CA THR A 86 9.02 11.15 -13.20
C THR A 86 10.07 10.11 -13.62
N ASN A 87 10.96 10.45 -14.55
CA ASN A 87 12.05 9.58 -15.01
C ASN A 87 12.98 9.11 -13.86
N LEU A 88 13.02 9.83 -12.73
CA LEU A 88 13.77 9.41 -11.53
C LEU A 88 13.22 8.11 -10.90
N LEU A 89 11.98 7.74 -11.17
CA LEU A 89 11.37 6.48 -10.71
C LEU A 89 11.42 5.40 -11.77
N SER A 90 11.16 5.74 -13.02
CA SER A 90 11.23 4.85 -14.17
C SER A 90 11.11 5.65 -15.45
N GLU A 91 11.86 5.26 -16.48
CA GLU A 91 11.73 5.77 -17.84
C GLU A 91 10.57 5.12 -18.60
N GLU A 92 10.02 4.03 -18.07
CA GLU A 92 8.93 3.28 -18.67
C GLU A 92 7.69 3.27 -17.77
N ILE A 93 6.52 3.27 -18.41
CA ILE A 93 5.24 3.16 -17.72
C ILE A 93 4.77 1.70 -17.83
N PRO A 94 4.58 0.99 -16.70
CA PRO A 94 4.21 -0.42 -16.71
C PRO A 94 2.78 -0.61 -17.22
N LEU A 95 2.58 -1.66 -18.03
CA LEU A 95 1.26 -2.08 -18.45
C LEU A 95 0.45 -2.66 -17.27
N PRO A 96 -0.81 -2.29 -17.11
CA PRO A 96 -1.70 -2.96 -16.18
C PRO A 96 -2.10 -4.35 -16.72
N LYS A 97 -2.26 -5.33 -15.84
CA LYS A 97 -2.83 -6.62 -16.24
C LYS A 97 -4.28 -6.44 -16.67
N LEU A 98 -4.58 -6.71 -17.96
CA LEU A 98 -5.92 -6.59 -18.50
C LEU A 98 -6.82 -7.74 -18.03
N ARG A 99 -8.04 -7.40 -17.60
CA ARG A 99 -9.07 -8.33 -17.13
C ARG A 99 -10.43 -7.95 -17.68
N ARG A 100 -11.34 -8.93 -17.76
CA ARG A 100 -12.73 -8.70 -18.15
C ARG A 100 -13.51 -8.04 -17.01
N GLN A 101 -14.39 -7.10 -17.34
CA GLN A 101 -15.35 -6.54 -16.37
C GLN A 101 -16.32 -7.64 -15.92
N ASP A 102 -16.46 -7.82 -14.60
CA ASP A 102 -17.50 -8.69 -14.04
C ASP A 102 -18.90 -8.11 -14.32
N THR A 103 -19.81 -8.97 -14.78
CA THR A 103 -21.16 -8.56 -15.16
C THR A 103 -22.10 -8.41 -13.95
N LYS A 104 -21.80 -9.04 -12.82
CA LYS A 104 -22.60 -9.00 -11.59
C LYS A 104 -22.09 -7.98 -10.59
N ASN A 105 -20.78 -7.89 -10.40
CA ASN A 105 -20.15 -6.95 -9.50
C ASN A 105 -19.32 -5.93 -10.28
N ARG A 106 -19.82 -4.70 -10.37
CA ARG A 106 -19.18 -3.61 -11.13
C ARG A 106 -17.78 -3.21 -10.63
N GLN A 107 -17.41 -3.63 -9.43
CA GLN A 107 -16.09 -3.36 -8.85
C GLN A 107 -15.10 -4.50 -9.07
N ASN A 108 -15.57 -5.63 -9.57
CA ASN A 108 -14.79 -6.84 -9.77
C ASN A 108 -14.39 -7.03 -11.23
N SER A 109 -13.39 -7.89 -11.44
CA SER A 109 -12.91 -8.31 -12.75
C SER A 109 -12.59 -9.81 -12.74
N THR A 110 -12.63 -10.44 -13.91
CA THR A 110 -12.35 -11.86 -14.12
C THR A 110 -11.19 -12.06 -15.10
N ASP A 111 -10.44 -13.12 -14.94
CA ASP A 111 -9.23 -13.42 -15.73
C ASP A 111 -9.54 -14.24 -17.03
N ASP A 112 -10.79 -14.18 -17.53
CA ASP A 112 -11.29 -14.97 -18.66
C ASP A 112 -11.37 -14.20 -20.00
N ILE A 113 -10.62 -13.11 -20.11
CA ILE A 113 -10.52 -12.35 -21.37
C ILE A 113 -9.71 -13.12 -22.43
N ASP A 114 -10.13 -13.03 -23.68
CA ASP A 114 -9.44 -13.66 -24.80
C ASP A 114 -7.99 -13.15 -24.92
N PRO A 115 -6.98 -14.05 -24.99
CA PRO A 115 -5.58 -13.66 -25.15
C PRO A 115 -5.30 -12.75 -26.36
N TYR A 116 -6.00 -12.93 -27.47
CA TYR A 116 -5.88 -12.06 -28.63
C TYR A 116 -6.33 -10.62 -28.33
N ILE A 117 -7.39 -10.46 -27.55
CA ILE A 117 -7.86 -9.15 -27.10
C ILE A 117 -6.83 -8.50 -26.17
N ILE A 118 -6.25 -9.29 -25.24
CA ILE A 118 -5.18 -8.81 -24.35
C ILE A 118 -4.02 -8.29 -25.19
N GLN A 119 -3.45 -9.13 -26.05
CA GLN A 119 -2.30 -8.76 -26.89
C GLN A 119 -2.56 -7.51 -27.73
N LYS A 120 -3.73 -7.42 -28.35
CA LYS A 120 -4.11 -6.24 -29.13
C LYS A 120 -4.04 -4.94 -28.33
N TYR A 121 -4.58 -4.94 -27.12
CA TYR A 121 -4.64 -3.73 -26.31
C TYR A 121 -3.31 -3.46 -25.57
N GLU A 122 -2.52 -4.47 -25.25
CA GLU A 122 -1.17 -4.28 -24.72
C GLU A 122 -0.31 -3.51 -25.72
N ILE A 123 -0.28 -3.90 -26.99
CA ILE A 123 0.46 -3.17 -28.05
C ILE A 123 0.00 -1.71 -28.16
N LEU A 124 -1.31 -1.47 -28.21
CA LEU A 124 -1.84 -0.10 -28.30
C LEU A 124 -1.54 0.74 -27.05
N MET A 125 -1.51 0.12 -25.88
CA MET A 125 -1.17 0.80 -24.64
C MET A 125 0.31 1.11 -24.56
N GLU A 126 1.20 0.21 -25.02
CA GLU A 126 2.65 0.45 -25.10
C GLU A 126 2.94 1.67 -25.98
N GLU A 127 2.36 1.71 -27.18
CA GLU A 127 2.51 2.85 -28.09
C GLU A 127 2.01 4.16 -27.46
N HIS A 128 0.84 4.12 -26.82
CA HIS A 128 0.25 5.28 -26.15
C HIS A 128 1.10 5.75 -24.95
N PHE A 129 1.59 4.83 -24.12
CA PHE A 129 2.40 5.18 -22.95
C PHE A 129 3.76 5.75 -23.37
N LYS A 130 4.37 5.17 -24.41
CA LYS A 130 5.59 5.72 -25.00
C LYS A 130 5.38 7.13 -25.54
N ALA A 131 4.33 7.34 -26.35
CA ALA A 131 4.01 8.67 -26.88
C ALA A 131 3.75 9.69 -25.76
N SER A 132 3.11 9.26 -24.67
CA SER A 132 2.86 10.09 -23.47
C SER A 132 4.16 10.50 -22.78
N MET A 133 5.12 9.58 -22.58
CA MET A 133 6.44 9.88 -22.02
C MET A 133 7.27 10.77 -22.94
N ASP A 134 7.26 10.50 -24.24
CA ASP A 134 7.95 11.32 -25.24
C ASP A 134 7.43 12.76 -25.23
N LEU A 135 6.10 12.93 -25.13
CA LEU A 135 5.49 14.27 -25.01
C LEU A 135 5.87 14.95 -23.70
N TYR A 136 5.82 14.24 -22.57
CA TYR A 136 6.24 14.75 -21.27
C TYR A 136 7.69 15.26 -21.32
N ASN A 137 8.61 14.46 -21.85
CA ASN A 137 10.02 14.81 -21.96
C ASN A 137 10.23 16.04 -22.86
N LYS A 138 9.60 16.11 -24.03
CA LYS A 138 9.64 17.28 -24.91
C LYS A 138 9.13 18.55 -24.23
N MET A 139 8.05 18.44 -23.45
CA MET A 139 7.54 19.59 -22.69
C MET A 139 8.56 20.09 -21.67
N LEU A 140 9.29 19.18 -21.01
CA LEU A 140 10.35 19.55 -20.06
C LEU A 140 11.55 20.20 -20.80
N ASP A 141 11.96 19.64 -21.93
CA ASP A 141 13.06 20.16 -22.76
C ASP A 141 12.76 21.58 -23.27
N ASP A 142 11.49 21.84 -23.60
CA ASP A 142 11.00 23.17 -24.01
C ASP A 142 10.78 24.13 -22.82
N GLY A 143 11.14 23.69 -21.59
CA GLY A 143 11.07 24.53 -20.37
C GLY A 143 9.68 24.62 -19.74
N ILE A 144 8.73 23.78 -20.13
CA ILE A 144 7.41 23.72 -19.51
C ILE A 144 7.54 23.13 -18.09
N ALA A 145 6.90 23.81 -17.13
CA ALA A 145 6.97 23.40 -15.73
C ALA A 145 6.44 21.97 -15.52
N LYS A 146 7.12 21.17 -14.67
CA LYS A 146 6.72 19.79 -14.33
C LYS A 146 5.27 19.68 -13.87
N GLU A 147 4.78 20.69 -13.16
CA GLU A 147 3.38 20.73 -12.70
C GLU A 147 2.35 20.81 -13.84
N CYS A 148 2.76 21.27 -15.01
CA CYS A 148 1.96 21.29 -16.23
C CYS A 148 2.20 20.04 -17.08
N ALA A 149 3.49 19.69 -17.32
CA ALA A 149 3.86 18.56 -18.14
C ALA A 149 3.27 17.23 -17.64
N ARG A 150 3.19 17.01 -16.32
CA ARG A 150 2.65 15.78 -15.71
C ARG A 150 1.21 15.44 -16.11
N PHE A 151 0.44 16.38 -16.66
CA PHE A 151 -0.96 16.12 -17.03
C PHE A 151 -1.10 15.23 -18.29
N VAL A 152 -0.04 15.04 -19.05
CA VAL A 152 -0.05 14.10 -20.18
C VAL A 152 0.24 12.67 -19.76
N LEU A 153 0.65 12.43 -18.50
CA LEU A 153 1.03 11.12 -18.00
C LEU A 153 -0.21 10.28 -17.60
N PRO A 154 -0.25 8.99 -17.98
CA PRO A 154 -1.36 8.10 -17.62
C PRO A 154 -1.35 7.71 -16.14
N LEU A 155 -2.48 7.14 -15.65
CA LEU A 155 -2.62 6.66 -14.29
C LEU A 155 -1.67 5.50 -13.94
N SER A 156 -1.15 4.80 -14.94
CA SER A 156 -0.13 3.75 -14.78
C SER A 156 1.26 4.27 -14.47
N THR A 157 1.48 5.60 -14.55
CA THR A 157 2.77 6.22 -14.22
C THR A 157 3.23 5.82 -12.82
N PRO A 158 4.49 5.34 -12.66
CA PRO A 158 5.05 4.98 -11.38
C PRO A 158 5.02 6.10 -10.36
N THR A 159 4.80 5.74 -9.11
CA THR A 159 4.93 6.62 -7.96
C THR A 159 5.44 5.86 -6.74
N ARG A 160 5.95 6.59 -5.75
CA ARG A 160 6.39 6.07 -4.46
C ARG A 160 5.64 6.76 -3.35
N VAL A 161 5.12 5.97 -2.42
CA VAL A 161 4.39 6.47 -1.26
C VAL A 161 5.03 5.93 0.01
N TYR A 162 5.36 6.81 0.95
CA TYR A 162 5.62 6.42 2.33
C TYR A 162 4.30 6.49 3.09
N MET A 163 3.94 5.40 3.73
CA MET A 163 2.67 5.24 4.45
C MET A 163 2.96 4.88 5.90
N THR A 164 2.56 5.74 6.84
CA THR A 164 2.80 5.56 8.27
C THR A 164 1.47 5.44 9.01
N GLY A 165 1.37 4.43 9.86
CA GLY A 165 0.18 4.22 10.70
C GLY A 165 0.46 3.37 11.92
N SER A 166 -0.51 3.38 12.85
CA SER A 166 -0.47 2.50 14.02
C SER A 166 -0.66 1.03 13.63
N CYS A 167 -0.24 0.13 14.50
CA CYS A 167 -0.49 -1.31 14.34
C CYS A 167 -1.98 -1.58 14.06
N ARG A 168 -2.92 -0.93 14.78
CA ARG A 168 -4.36 -1.01 14.53
C ARG A 168 -4.75 -0.59 13.12
N SER A 169 -4.21 0.54 12.65
CA SER A 169 -4.49 1.04 11.30
C SER A 169 -4.04 0.05 10.23
N TRP A 170 -2.85 -0.53 10.40
CA TRP A 170 -2.32 -1.55 9.49
C TRP A 170 -3.17 -2.81 9.48
N VAL A 171 -3.61 -3.31 10.66
CA VAL A 171 -4.54 -4.45 10.74
C VAL A 171 -5.81 -4.18 9.95
N HIS A 172 -6.42 -3.01 10.14
CA HIS A 172 -7.64 -2.63 9.43
C HIS A 172 -7.42 -2.52 7.92
N TYR A 173 -6.34 -1.84 7.49
CA TYR A 173 -6.00 -1.68 6.07
C TYR A 173 -5.79 -3.03 5.37
N ILE A 174 -4.95 -3.88 5.95
CA ILE A 174 -4.62 -5.19 5.39
C ILE A 174 -5.90 -6.05 5.31
N HIS A 175 -6.68 -6.12 6.39
CA HIS A 175 -7.93 -6.88 6.38
C HIS A 175 -8.90 -6.41 5.29
N LEU A 176 -9.08 -5.09 5.17
CA LEU A 176 -9.97 -4.49 4.18
C LEU A 176 -9.49 -4.71 2.74
N ARG A 177 -8.19 -4.56 2.48
CA ARG A 177 -7.65 -4.51 1.12
C ARG A 177 -7.13 -5.84 0.60
N SER A 178 -6.90 -6.83 1.46
CA SER A 178 -6.66 -8.21 1.03
C SER A 178 -7.95 -9.02 0.82
N ALA A 179 -9.13 -8.43 1.11
CA ALA A 179 -10.42 -9.08 0.95
C ALA A 179 -10.86 -9.12 -0.52
N HIS A 180 -11.70 -10.12 -0.84
CA HIS A 180 -12.33 -10.28 -2.16
C HIS A 180 -13.15 -9.03 -2.54
N GLY A 181 -13.05 -8.60 -3.80
CA GLY A 181 -13.71 -7.39 -4.32
C GLY A 181 -12.84 -6.12 -4.27
N THR A 182 -11.62 -6.21 -3.70
CA THR A 182 -10.59 -5.19 -3.88
C THR A 182 -9.98 -5.31 -5.28
N GLN A 183 -9.63 -4.17 -5.90
CA GLN A 183 -8.86 -4.20 -7.15
C GLN A 183 -7.60 -5.05 -6.99
N LYS A 184 -7.31 -5.94 -7.94
CA LYS A 184 -6.27 -6.96 -7.82
C LYS A 184 -4.90 -6.37 -7.44
N GLU A 185 -4.48 -5.31 -8.12
CA GLU A 185 -3.19 -4.65 -7.85
C GLU A 185 -3.13 -4.04 -6.45
N HIS A 186 -4.26 -3.52 -5.93
CA HIS A 186 -4.33 -3.02 -4.55
C HIS A 186 -4.29 -4.17 -3.53
N MET A 187 -4.93 -5.28 -3.85
CA MET A 187 -4.87 -6.50 -3.04
C MET A 187 -3.44 -7.05 -2.98
N ASP A 188 -2.70 -7.02 -4.08
CA ASP A 188 -1.30 -7.45 -4.12
C ASP A 188 -0.43 -6.55 -3.24
N VAL A 189 -0.59 -5.22 -3.29
CA VAL A 189 0.08 -4.28 -2.37
C VAL A 189 -0.28 -4.58 -0.90
N ALA A 190 -1.56 -4.84 -0.60
CA ALA A 190 -1.98 -5.14 0.77
C ALA A 190 -1.39 -6.47 1.28
N ASN A 191 -1.25 -7.47 0.42
CA ASN A 191 -0.60 -8.75 0.76
C ASN A 191 0.91 -8.58 0.99
N GLU A 192 1.60 -7.75 0.21
CA GLU A 192 2.99 -7.38 0.48
C GLU A 192 3.13 -6.66 1.83
N CYS A 193 2.23 -5.70 2.13
CA CYS A 193 2.18 -5.05 3.43
C CYS A 193 1.94 -6.07 4.57
N LYS A 194 1.06 -7.06 4.36
CA LYS A 194 0.80 -8.15 5.31
C LYS A 194 2.06 -8.94 5.60
N THR A 195 2.84 -9.29 4.57
CA THR A 195 4.10 -10.02 4.71
C THR A 195 5.08 -9.25 5.60
N VAL A 196 5.28 -7.95 5.36
CA VAL A 196 6.15 -7.13 6.21
C VAL A 196 5.58 -7.00 7.62
N PHE A 197 4.27 -6.76 7.75
CA PHE A 197 3.59 -6.64 9.05
C PHE A 197 3.78 -7.91 9.91
N THR A 198 3.62 -9.10 9.33
CA THR A 198 3.76 -10.37 10.03
C THR A 198 5.18 -10.58 10.60
N GLN A 199 6.19 -10.06 9.91
CA GLN A 199 7.57 -10.09 10.40
C GLN A 199 7.81 -9.12 11.56
N GLN A 200 7.13 -7.97 11.59
CA GLN A 200 7.34 -6.93 12.60
C GLN A 200 6.43 -7.09 13.83
N PHE A 201 5.25 -7.69 13.66
CA PHE A 201 4.24 -7.93 14.70
C PHE A 201 3.81 -9.40 14.72
N PRO A 202 4.73 -10.35 15.00
CA PRO A 202 4.45 -11.79 14.88
C PRO A 202 3.36 -12.29 15.83
N THR A 203 3.29 -11.76 17.06
CA THR A 203 2.26 -12.14 18.05
C THR A 203 0.88 -11.63 17.63
N VAL A 204 0.81 -10.40 17.10
CA VAL A 204 -0.43 -9.81 16.59
C VAL A 204 -0.89 -10.60 15.36
N ALA A 205 0.02 -10.90 14.43
CA ALA A 205 -0.28 -11.67 13.24
C ALA A 205 -0.78 -13.09 13.57
N GLU A 206 -0.16 -13.76 14.54
CA GLU A 206 -0.62 -15.06 15.04
C GLU A 206 -2.04 -14.98 15.64
N ALA A 207 -2.32 -13.95 16.44
CA ALA A 207 -3.62 -13.75 17.05
C ALA A 207 -4.74 -13.43 16.04
N LEU A 208 -4.38 -12.90 14.87
CA LEU A 208 -5.26 -12.64 13.73
C LEU A 208 -5.34 -13.83 12.76
N GLU A 209 -4.65 -14.92 13.05
CA GLU A 209 -4.54 -16.10 12.17
C GLU A 209 -3.93 -15.77 10.79
N TRP A 210 -3.07 -14.77 10.75
CA TRP A 210 -2.33 -14.39 9.54
C TRP A 210 -1.08 -15.26 9.41
N LYS A 211 -1.11 -16.11 8.42
CA LYS A 211 0.03 -16.97 8.05
C LYS A 211 0.85 -16.31 6.96
#